data_f5cf80a50c7a0eb5f059a5a63bc3d403
#
_entry.id   f5cf80a50c7a0eb5f059a5a63bc3d403
#
_cell.length_a   1.000
_cell.length_b   1.000
_cell.length_c   1.000
_cell.angle_alpha   90.00
_cell.angle_beta   90.00
_cell.angle_gamma   90.00
#
_symmetry.space_group_name_H-M   'P 1'
#
loop_
_entity.id
_entity.type
_entity.pdbx_description
1 polymer ?
#
loop_
_entity_poly.entity_id
_entity_poly.type
_entity_poly.pdbx_seq_one_letter_code
_entity_poly.pdbx_strand_id
1 'polypeptide(L)'
;MISRKSQPDIAIALVLTVLFFFLYAQFGLRLAQGVYFDYLNLAFDFDPPYFIDFLVGSLPSGVNYKHPLSRLFRPFASLFLVFGFEPKAAAVLVMALFGSLTVTLVYVFSCLANFGRPQAFAATLFFGASSTPLFTSIIVESYGWASFSIVLVWCVFMLGQRAKSVPVTAPLLAAVLVAGVTITNIMHSLVAELFSQLRTGGPKNAFIRTILFGIFAGLALFVVLAVLQPLDLWNVIVRPVETAKEIYWLRTKGDVAGPSELLLTFFGYSFFSPEFARVEIGPDVFMSDFRTFSYDSIERLFVIVWWVFAAAGAAMGFRHPQFRRVAMPLALILIINLLFHLDYQYRGSLYLYAAHLHFPIFALGMGAAPWVASQSLRIRVGYVTVLLTLAVAALAINLQRASDFVVMFDTVPFPADAAAINR
;
A
#
# COMPACT_ATOMS: atom_id res chain seq x y z
N MET A 1 -20.02 23.95 3.75
CA MET A 1 -19.41 24.71 4.87
C MET A 1 -18.70 23.76 5.82
N ILE A 2 -17.39 23.89 5.98
CA ILE A 2 -16.59 23.10 6.93
C ILE A 2 -16.91 23.61 8.35
N SER A 3 -17.37 22.71 9.22
CA SER A 3 -17.71 23.08 10.60
C SER A 3 -16.45 23.54 11.35
N ARG A 4 -16.55 24.54 12.24
CA ARG A 4 -15.42 24.96 13.12
C ARG A 4 -14.82 23.78 13.92
N LYS A 5 -15.61 22.73 14.17
CA LYS A 5 -15.15 21.51 14.88
C LYS A 5 -14.19 20.64 14.05
N SER A 6 -14.21 20.76 12.72
CA SER A 6 -13.34 19.99 11.80
C SER A 6 -12.05 20.74 11.41
N GLN A 7 -11.91 22.01 11.74
CA GLN A 7 -10.70 22.78 11.39
C GLN A 7 -9.39 22.19 11.95
N PRO A 8 -9.32 21.75 13.23
CA PRO A 8 -8.11 21.13 13.75
C PRO A 8 -7.72 19.84 13.01
N ASP A 9 -8.71 19.05 12.57
CA ASP A 9 -8.45 17.79 11.86
C ASP A 9 -7.86 18.03 10.46
N ILE A 10 -8.30 19.12 9.79
CA ILE A 10 -7.74 19.54 8.50
C ILE A 10 -6.29 20.02 8.68
N ALA A 11 -6.03 20.82 9.71
CA ALA A 11 -4.66 21.30 9.98
C ALA A 11 -3.70 20.12 10.26
N ILE A 12 -4.12 19.15 11.08
CA ILE A 12 -3.34 17.94 11.35
C ILE A 12 -3.10 17.15 10.06
N ALA A 13 -4.13 16.95 9.24
CA ALA A 13 -4.03 16.24 7.98
C ALA A 13 -3.02 16.92 7.03
N LEU A 14 -3.06 18.23 6.91
CA LEU A 14 -2.10 19.00 6.09
C LEU A 14 -0.67 18.90 6.63
N VAL A 15 -0.47 19.01 7.95
CA VAL A 15 0.84 18.85 8.58
C VAL A 15 1.41 17.47 8.31
N LEU A 16 0.60 16.41 8.45
CA LEU A 16 1.01 15.04 8.15
C LEU A 16 1.37 14.87 6.66
N THR A 17 0.56 15.44 5.75
CA THR A 17 0.86 15.39 4.32
C THR A 17 2.21 16.04 4.02
N VAL A 18 2.44 17.25 4.51
CA VAL A 18 3.69 17.99 4.27
C VAL A 18 4.89 17.28 4.88
N LEU A 19 4.77 16.83 6.14
CA LEU A 19 5.84 16.12 6.84
C LEU A 19 6.29 14.88 6.07
N PHE A 20 5.34 13.99 5.73
CA PHE A 20 5.68 12.73 5.06
C PHE A 20 6.03 12.93 3.58
N PHE A 21 5.48 13.94 2.90
CA PHE A 21 5.93 14.29 1.55
C PHE A 21 7.42 14.63 1.53
N PHE A 22 7.87 15.54 2.39
CA PHE A 22 9.29 15.91 2.43
C PHE A 22 10.18 14.76 2.91
N LEU A 23 9.72 13.97 3.89
CA LEU A 23 10.47 12.81 4.35
C LEU A 23 10.70 11.80 3.22
N TYR A 24 9.65 11.42 2.50
CA TYR A 24 9.74 10.45 1.40
C TYR A 24 10.49 11.03 0.21
N ALA A 25 10.20 12.28 -0.17
CA ALA A 25 10.88 12.96 -1.27
C ALA A 25 12.39 13.04 -1.04
N GLN A 26 12.86 13.30 0.17
CA GLN A 26 14.27 13.39 0.50
C GLN A 26 15.03 12.10 0.15
N PHE A 27 14.53 10.94 0.57
CA PHE A 27 15.17 9.66 0.29
C PHE A 27 15.01 9.24 -1.16
N GLY A 28 13.82 9.40 -1.73
CA GLY A 28 13.57 9.05 -3.13
C GLY A 28 14.38 9.90 -4.11
N LEU A 29 14.55 11.21 -3.86
CA LEU A 29 15.37 12.08 -4.70
C LEU A 29 16.86 11.73 -4.60
N ARG A 30 17.36 11.31 -3.44
CA ARG A 30 18.73 10.79 -3.31
C ARG A 30 18.89 9.50 -4.11
N LEU A 31 17.94 8.58 -4.00
CA LEU A 31 17.94 7.33 -4.77
C LEU A 31 17.89 7.60 -6.30
N ALA A 32 17.21 8.68 -6.73
CA ALA A 32 17.14 9.09 -8.14
C ALA A 32 18.47 9.60 -8.71
N GLN A 33 19.42 9.99 -7.86
CA GLN A 33 20.76 10.40 -8.28
C GLN A 33 21.67 9.20 -8.56
N GLY A 34 21.37 8.03 -7.98
CA GLY A 34 22.10 6.79 -8.20
C GLY A 34 21.55 6.00 -9.40
N VAL A 35 22.03 4.77 -9.53
CA VAL A 35 21.72 3.87 -10.67
C VAL A 35 20.46 3.04 -10.47
N TYR A 36 19.86 3.05 -9.29
CA TYR A 36 18.74 2.16 -8.95
C TYR A 36 17.58 2.21 -9.95
N PHE A 37 17.23 3.40 -10.41
CA PHE A 37 16.11 3.60 -11.33
C PHE A 37 16.44 3.33 -12.80
N ASP A 38 17.65 2.88 -13.10
CA ASP A 38 18.06 2.50 -14.47
C ASP A 38 17.91 1.02 -14.74
N TYR A 39 17.66 0.21 -13.70
CA TYR A 39 17.63 -1.24 -13.81
C TYR A 39 16.34 -1.83 -13.22
N LEU A 40 15.91 -2.97 -13.79
CA LEU A 40 14.80 -3.77 -13.29
C LEU A 40 15.30 -4.73 -12.20
N ASN A 41 14.43 -5.07 -11.26
CA ASN A 41 14.63 -6.15 -10.28
C ASN A 41 15.87 -6.01 -9.37
N LEU A 42 16.42 -4.82 -9.17
CA LEU A 42 17.57 -4.64 -8.29
C LEU A 42 17.24 -4.84 -6.80
N ALA A 43 16.03 -4.51 -6.39
CA ALA A 43 15.56 -4.77 -5.03
C ALA A 43 14.07 -5.08 -5.01
N PHE A 44 13.68 -6.05 -4.18
CA PHE A 44 12.29 -6.46 -3.92
C PHE A 44 11.50 -6.88 -5.17
N ASP A 45 12.16 -7.18 -6.28
CA ASP A 45 11.55 -7.44 -7.57
C ASP A 45 10.73 -6.25 -8.13
N PHE A 46 11.09 -5.02 -7.76
CA PHE A 46 10.52 -3.80 -8.30
C PHE A 46 11.07 -3.48 -9.69
N ASP A 47 10.22 -2.90 -10.52
CA ASP A 47 10.50 -2.54 -11.92
C ASP A 47 10.47 -1.01 -12.16
N PRO A 48 11.30 -0.19 -11.45
CA PRO A 48 11.20 1.27 -11.50
C PRO A 48 11.30 1.87 -12.91
N PRO A 49 12.22 1.44 -13.81
CA PRO A 49 12.33 2.01 -15.16
C PRO A 49 11.01 1.94 -15.91
N TYR A 50 10.29 0.84 -15.78
CA TYR A 50 9.01 0.61 -16.42
C TYR A 50 7.95 1.62 -15.96
N PHE A 51 7.84 1.86 -14.63
CA PHE A 51 6.88 2.81 -14.09
C PHE A 51 7.29 4.28 -14.31
N ILE A 52 8.57 4.58 -14.36
CA ILE A 52 9.06 5.91 -14.78
C ILE A 52 8.59 6.20 -16.20
N ASP A 53 8.75 5.26 -17.12
CA ASP A 53 8.30 5.42 -18.50
C ASP A 53 6.78 5.62 -18.62
N PHE A 54 5.97 4.97 -17.78
CA PHE A 54 4.52 5.24 -17.72
C PHE A 54 4.21 6.67 -17.29
N LEU A 55 4.98 7.21 -16.34
CA LEU A 55 4.74 8.53 -15.77
C LEU A 55 5.24 9.66 -16.65
N VAL A 56 6.44 9.52 -17.21
CA VAL A 56 7.14 10.63 -17.89
C VAL A 56 7.56 10.32 -19.31
N GLY A 57 7.58 9.04 -19.71
CA GLY A 57 8.06 8.59 -21.01
C GLY A 57 7.04 8.75 -22.14
N SER A 58 7.54 8.56 -23.36
CA SER A 58 6.77 8.55 -24.59
C SER A 58 6.40 7.14 -25.05
N LEU A 59 6.65 6.11 -24.22
CA LEU A 59 6.50 4.74 -24.67
C LEU A 59 5.10 4.45 -25.21
N PRO A 60 5.03 3.91 -26.42
CA PRO A 60 3.83 3.28 -26.90
C PRO A 60 3.65 1.97 -26.15
N SER A 61 2.58 1.90 -25.39
CA SER A 61 1.82 0.69 -25.21
C SER A 61 2.54 -0.65 -25.02
N GLY A 62 2.88 -0.96 -23.80
CA GLY A 62 2.64 -2.32 -23.36
C GLY A 62 1.41 -2.27 -22.46
N VAL A 63 0.39 -3.11 -22.71
CA VAL A 63 -0.74 -3.19 -21.79
C VAL A 63 -0.21 -3.70 -20.46
N ASN A 64 -0.13 -2.83 -19.47
CA ASN A 64 0.02 -3.34 -18.12
C ASN A 64 -1.35 -3.79 -17.61
N TYR A 65 -1.77 -4.99 -18.00
CA TYR A 65 -3.05 -5.57 -17.56
C TYR A 65 -3.11 -5.78 -16.04
N LYS A 66 -1.95 -5.80 -15.35
CA LYS A 66 -1.86 -5.88 -13.88
C LYS A 66 -2.15 -4.52 -13.24
N HIS A 67 -1.73 -3.44 -13.90
CA HIS A 67 -1.78 -2.06 -13.41
C HIS A 67 -2.38 -1.12 -14.47
N PRO A 68 -3.61 -1.36 -14.92
CA PRO A 68 -4.15 -0.75 -16.13
C PRO A 68 -4.31 0.77 -16.06
N LEU A 69 -4.46 1.36 -14.87
CA LEU A 69 -4.58 2.81 -14.69
C LEU A 69 -3.29 3.51 -14.24
N SER A 70 -2.10 2.90 -14.37
CA SER A 70 -0.84 3.53 -13.96
C SER A 70 -0.63 4.89 -14.65
N ARG A 71 -1.06 5.05 -15.89
CA ARG A 71 -1.00 6.33 -16.63
C ARG A 71 -1.90 7.44 -16.06
N LEU A 72 -2.87 7.10 -15.22
CA LEU A 72 -3.71 8.11 -14.55
C LEU A 72 -2.90 9.07 -13.69
N PHE A 73 -1.71 8.65 -13.25
CA PHE A 73 -0.83 9.45 -12.40
C PHE A 73 0.12 10.37 -13.21
N ARG A 74 0.16 10.22 -14.55
CA ARG A 74 0.99 11.02 -15.46
C ARG A 74 0.78 12.54 -15.34
N PRO A 75 -0.44 13.08 -15.19
CA PRO A 75 -0.63 14.51 -15.03
C PRO A 75 0.12 15.11 -13.84
N PHE A 76 0.27 14.34 -12.76
CA PHE A 76 1.04 14.77 -11.57
C PHE A 76 2.54 14.82 -11.88
N ALA A 77 3.07 13.83 -12.60
CA ALA A 77 4.46 13.86 -13.06
C ALA A 77 4.71 15.02 -14.05
N SER A 78 3.78 15.26 -14.96
CA SER A 78 3.86 16.40 -15.91
C SER A 78 3.93 17.74 -15.18
N LEU A 79 3.21 17.88 -14.06
CA LEU A 79 3.30 19.09 -13.24
C LEU A 79 4.73 19.32 -12.71
N PHE A 80 5.38 18.30 -12.18
CA PHE A 80 6.76 18.39 -11.69
C PHE A 80 7.76 18.65 -12.85
N LEU A 81 7.55 18.05 -14.02
CA LEU A 81 8.36 18.35 -15.21
C LEU A 81 8.26 19.83 -15.63
N VAL A 82 7.06 20.43 -15.57
CA VAL A 82 6.84 21.87 -15.84
C VAL A 82 7.62 22.76 -14.87
N PHE A 83 7.80 22.31 -13.62
CA PHE A 83 8.65 23.00 -12.64
C PHE A 83 10.15 22.73 -12.83
N GLY A 84 10.56 22.02 -13.86
CA GLY A 84 11.97 21.81 -14.22
C GLY A 84 12.64 20.63 -13.53
N PHE A 85 11.87 19.73 -12.89
CA PHE A 85 12.44 18.51 -12.34
C PHE A 85 12.79 17.51 -13.45
N GLU A 86 13.91 16.81 -13.29
CA GLU A 86 14.30 15.70 -14.16
C GLU A 86 13.27 14.55 -14.12
N PRO A 87 13.14 13.73 -15.19
CA PRO A 87 12.13 12.66 -15.27
C PRO A 87 12.09 11.71 -14.06
N LYS A 88 13.24 11.20 -13.60
CA LYS A 88 13.33 10.34 -12.42
C LYS A 88 12.85 11.05 -11.16
N ALA A 89 13.27 12.30 -10.97
CA ALA A 89 12.87 13.12 -9.83
C ALA A 89 11.37 13.41 -9.85
N ALA A 90 10.80 13.74 -11.01
CA ALA A 90 9.36 13.96 -11.17
C ALA A 90 8.56 12.71 -10.81
N ALA A 91 8.98 11.53 -11.25
CA ALA A 91 8.34 10.26 -10.91
C ALA A 91 8.40 9.98 -9.40
N VAL A 92 9.56 10.18 -8.78
CA VAL A 92 9.76 10.05 -7.32
C VAL A 92 8.86 10.99 -6.54
N LEU A 93 8.72 12.25 -6.96
CA LEU A 93 7.87 13.23 -6.28
C LEU A 93 6.38 12.84 -6.36
N VAL A 94 5.95 12.18 -7.45
CA VAL A 94 4.60 11.58 -7.52
C VAL A 94 4.44 10.48 -6.48
N MET A 95 5.43 9.59 -6.33
CA MET A 95 5.36 8.54 -5.30
C MET A 95 5.31 9.11 -3.89
N ALA A 96 6.17 10.08 -3.58
CA ALA A 96 6.18 10.77 -2.29
C ALA A 96 4.83 11.49 -2.01
N LEU A 97 4.23 12.10 -3.03
CA LEU A 97 2.91 12.72 -2.92
C LEU A 97 1.82 11.71 -2.56
N PHE A 98 1.71 10.61 -3.30
CA PHE A 98 0.68 9.60 -3.05
C PHE A 98 0.94 8.81 -1.76
N GLY A 99 2.21 8.59 -1.39
CA GLY A 99 2.58 8.04 -0.08
C GLY A 99 2.13 8.95 1.07
N SER A 100 2.39 10.24 0.99
CA SER A 100 1.95 11.21 2.02
C SER A 100 0.43 11.37 2.07
N LEU A 101 -0.26 11.32 0.94
CA LEU A 101 -1.73 11.29 0.87
C LEU A 101 -2.30 10.00 1.48
N THR A 102 -1.61 8.85 1.33
CA THR A 102 -1.98 7.60 2.00
C THR A 102 -1.94 7.77 3.51
N VAL A 103 -0.86 8.35 4.06
CA VAL A 103 -0.75 8.66 5.49
C VAL A 103 -1.90 9.56 5.94
N THR A 104 -2.22 10.59 5.16
CA THR A 104 -3.35 11.48 5.43
C THR A 104 -4.69 10.75 5.45
N LEU A 105 -4.92 9.84 4.49
CA LEU A 105 -6.13 9.01 4.46
C LEU A 105 -6.23 8.09 5.68
N VAL A 106 -5.11 7.58 6.19
CA VAL A 106 -5.09 6.80 7.45
C VAL A 106 -5.53 7.64 8.65
N TYR A 107 -5.15 8.92 8.71
CA TYR A 107 -5.67 9.85 9.71
C TYR A 107 -7.18 10.03 9.57
N VAL A 108 -7.67 10.26 8.34
CA VAL A 108 -9.10 10.39 8.05
C VAL A 108 -9.86 9.13 8.44
N PHE A 109 -9.36 7.95 8.05
CA PHE A 109 -9.94 6.67 8.44
C PHE A 109 -10.01 6.53 9.98
N SER A 110 -8.95 6.86 10.69
CA SER A 110 -8.88 6.79 12.14
C SER A 110 -9.90 7.70 12.81
N CYS A 111 -10.07 8.93 12.31
CA CYS A 111 -11.11 9.84 12.76
C CYS A 111 -12.52 9.28 12.46
N LEU A 112 -12.72 8.70 11.27
CA LEU A 112 -13.96 8.03 10.90
C LEU A 112 -14.21 6.75 11.74
N ALA A 113 -13.19 6.07 12.21
CA ALA A 113 -13.30 4.91 13.10
C ALA A 113 -13.49 5.26 14.59
N ASN A 114 -13.74 6.54 14.92
CA ASN A 114 -13.92 7.06 16.29
C ASN A 114 -12.67 6.95 17.18
N PHE A 115 -11.49 7.00 16.62
CA PHE A 115 -10.29 7.21 17.42
C PHE A 115 -10.32 8.64 17.99
N GLY A 116 -9.85 8.82 19.21
CA GLY A 116 -9.58 10.16 19.72
C GLY A 116 -8.48 10.83 18.88
N ARG A 117 -8.49 12.16 18.77
CA ARG A 117 -7.46 12.86 17.97
C ARG A 117 -6.02 12.50 18.29
N PRO A 118 -5.59 12.42 19.57
CA PRO A 118 -4.24 12.01 19.89
C PRO A 118 -3.93 10.58 19.45
N GLN A 119 -4.89 9.65 19.60
CA GLN A 119 -4.75 8.27 19.15
C GLN A 119 -4.67 8.19 17.63
N ALA A 120 -5.53 8.92 16.91
CA ALA A 120 -5.51 8.99 15.45
C ALA A 120 -4.18 9.54 14.93
N PHE A 121 -3.68 10.62 15.53
CA PHE A 121 -2.39 11.23 15.19
C PHE A 121 -1.22 10.26 15.42
N ALA A 122 -1.12 9.69 16.63
CA ALA A 122 -0.03 8.77 16.99
C ALA A 122 -0.05 7.49 16.12
N ALA A 123 -1.24 6.93 15.87
CA ALA A 123 -1.41 5.78 14.98
C ALA A 123 -0.97 6.11 13.54
N THR A 124 -1.32 7.29 13.05
CA THR A 124 -0.94 7.75 11.71
C THR A 124 0.57 7.98 11.58
N LEU A 125 1.21 8.55 12.61
CA LEU A 125 2.68 8.66 12.64
C LEU A 125 3.35 7.29 12.57
N PHE A 126 2.84 6.31 13.33
CA PHE A 126 3.37 4.94 13.28
C PHE A 126 3.17 4.30 11.90
N PHE A 127 1.99 4.48 11.29
CA PHE A 127 1.75 4.00 9.91
C PHE A 127 2.75 4.59 8.93
N GLY A 128 2.89 5.92 8.90
CA GLY A 128 3.79 6.60 7.95
C GLY A 128 5.27 6.31 8.20
N ALA A 129 5.66 6.04 9.45
CA ALA A 129 7.01 5.64 9.82
C ALA A 129 7.32 4.16 9.51
N SER A 130 6.30 3.34 9.23
CA SER A 130 6.46 1.91 8.93
C SER A 130 7.20 1.67 7.63
N SER A 131 7.82 0.50 7.51
CA SER A 131 8.65 0.08 6.36
C SER A 131 7.90 0.19 5.03
N THR A 132 6.72 -0.43 4.92
CA THR A 132 5.97 -0.46 3.65
C THR A 132 5.63 0.92 3.12
N PRO A 133 5.00 1.86 3.87
CA PRO A 133 4.77 3.21 3.38
C PRO A 133 6.05 3.94 2.96
N LEU A 134 7.15 3.76 3.70
CA LEU A 134 8.42 4.39 3.37
C LEU A 134 8.96 3.86 2.03
N PHE A 135 9.18 2.55 1.89
CA PHE A 135 9.81 2.00 0.68
C PHE A 135 8.92 2.14 -0.56
N THR A 136 7.61 1.97 -0.43
CA THR A 136 6.68 2.17 -1.56
C THR A 136 6.48 3.64 -1.95
N SER A 137 6.96 4.58 -1.12
CA SER A 137 6.90 6.03 -1.40
C SER A 137 8.22 6.60 -1.91
N ILE A 138 9.35 5.91 -1.71
CA ILE A 138 10.66 6.33 -2.24
C ILE A 138 11.03 5.62 -3.53
N ILE A 139 10.41 4.48 -3.82
CA ILE A 139 10.64 3.67 -5.01
C ILE A 139 9.49 3.90 -6.00
N VAL A 140 9.83 4.10 -7.27
CA VAL A 140 8.83 4.32 -8.33
C VAL A 140 8.26 2.97 -8.76
N GLU A 141 7.08 2.64 -8.22
CA GLU A 141 6.37 1.38 -8.47
C GLU A 141 4.86 1.55 -8.20
N SER A 142 4.02 0.66 -8.72
CA SER A 142 2.56 0.73 -8.54
C SER A 142 2.07 0.55 -7.10
N TYR A 143 2.88 -0.04 -6.24
CA TYR A 143 2.50 -0.43 -4.88
C TYR A 143 2.20 0.76 -3.95
N GLY A 144 2.84 1.92 -4.16
CA GLY A 144 2.48 3.15 -3.46
C GLY A 144 1.06 3.61 -3.80
N TRP A 145 0.68 3.55 -5.08
CA TRP A 145 -0.69 3.86 -5.53
C TRP A 145 -1.70 2.80 -5.08
N ALA A 146 -1.28 1.53 -5.01
CA ALA A 146 -2.10 0.44 -4.47
C ALA A 146 -2.46 0.71 -3.01
N SER A 147 -1.48 1.06 -2.16
CA SER A 147 -1.73 1.46 -0.77
C SER A 147 -2.70 2.63 -0.68
N PHE A 148 -2.51 3.69 -1.48
CA PHE A 148 -3.40 4.86 -1.53
C PHE A 148 -4.83 4.45 -1.85
N SER A 149 -5.01 3.69 -2.92
CA SER A 149 -6.35 3.28 -3.40
C SER A 149 -7.06 2.34 -2.43
N ILE A 150 -6.33 1.45 -1.77
CA ILE A 150 -6.86 0.56 -0.72
C ILE A 150 -7.36 1.39 0.47
N VAL A 151 -6.55 2.31 1.00
CA VAL A 151 -6.96 3.14 2.15
C VAL A 151 -8.16 4.01 1.78
N LEU A 152 -8.22 4.52 0.54
CA LEU A 152 -9.37 5.27 0.03
C LEU A 152 -10.66 4.44 0.04
N VAL A 153 -10.61 3.17 -0.42
CA VAL A 153 -11.76 2.25 -0.35
C VAL A 153 -12.28 2.15 1.09
N TRP A 154 -11.39 1.97 2.06
CA TRP A 154 -11.78 1.83 3.45
C TRP A 154 -12.27 3.15 4.08
N CYS A 155 -11.76 4.30 3.63
CA CYS A 155 -12.33 5.60 4.00
C CYS A 155 -13.75 5.76 3.46
N VAL A 156 -14.01 5.40 2.20
CA VAL A 156 -15.35 5.45 1.59
C VAL A 156 -16.31 4.49 2.30
N PHE A 157 -15.86 3.27 2.61
CA PHE A 157 -16.61 2.32 3.43
C PHE A 157 -17.01 2.94 4.79
N MET A 158 -16.05 3.54 5.49
CA MET A 158 -16.30 4.18 6.79
C MET A 158 -17.27 5.36 6.71
N LEU A 159 -17.19 6.15 5.65
CA LEU A 159 -18.18 7.21 5.38
C LEU A 159 -19.59 6.62 5.24
N GLY A 160 -19.73 5.50 4.52
CA GLY A 160 -20.98 4.76 4.38
C GLY A 160 -21.52 4.19 5.70
N GLN A 161 -20.62 3.84 6.64
CA GLN A 161 -21.03 3.40 7.97
C GLN A 161 -21.59 4.54 8.85
N ARG A 162 -21.19 5.79 8.60
CA ARG A 162 -21.57 6.97 9.39
C ARG A 162 -22.69 7.81 8.78
N ALA A 163 -22.65 7.99 7.48
CA ALA A 163 -23.63 8.80 6.75
C ALA A 163 -24.95 8.03 6.56
N LYS A 164 -26.08 8.75 6.52
CA LYS A 164 -27.38 8.17 6.15
C LYS A 164 -27.39 7.69 4.69
N SER A 165 -26.64 8.35 3.83
CA SER A 165 -26.42 7.97 2.43
C SER A 165 -25.05 8.44 1.96
N VAL A 166 -24.35 7.61 1.21
CA VAL A 166 -23.18 7.98 0.42
C VAL A 166 -23.58 7.80 -1.04
N PRO A 167 -23.28 8.74 -1.93
CA PRO A 167 -23.58 8.58 -3.35
C PRO A 167 -22.95 7.27 -3.88
N VAL A 168 -23.71 6.49 -4.62
CA VAL A 168 -23.23 5.19 -5.17
C VAL A 168 -21.98 5.36 -6.04
N THR A 169 -21.78 6.53 -6.60
CA THR A 169 -20.59 6.88 -7.38
C THR A 169 -19.30 6.83 -6.57
N ALA A 170 -19.32 7.15 -5.28
CA ALA A 170 -18.09 7.17 -4.46
C ALA A 170 -17.48 5.76 -4.28
N PRO A 171 -18.21 4.71 -3.84
CA PRO A 171 -17.66 3.36 -3.77
C PRO A 171 -17.31 2.82 -5.18
N LEU A 172 -18.09 3.17 -6.23
CA LEU A 172 -17.81 2.75 -7.60
C LEU A 172 -16.49 3.34 -8.12
N LEU A 173 -16.26 4.64 -7.95
CA LEU A 173 -14.99 5.28 -8.32
C LEU A 173 -13.80 4.73 -7.54
N ALA A 174 -13.97 4.47 -6.24
CA ALA A 174 -12.93 3.83 -5.43
C ALA A 174 -12.62 2.41 -5.92
N ALA A 175 -13.65 1.64 -6.33
CA ALA A 175 -13.49 0.30 -6.90
C ALA A 175 -12.77 0.33 -8.25
N VAL A 176 -13.13 1.25 -9.13
CA VAL A 176 -12.45 1.45 -10.42
C VAL A 176 -10.98 1.82 -10.22
N LEU A 177 -10.70 2.74 -9.30
CA LEU A 177 -9.33 3.17 -9.01
C LEU A 177 -8.51 2.00 -8.44
N VAL A 178 -9.01 1.30 -7.42
CA VAL A 178 -8.25 0.23 -6.76
C VAL A 178 -8.01 -0.96 -7.70
N ALA A 179 -8.98 -1.32 -8.53
CA ALA A 179 -8.84 -2.36 -9.56
C ALA A 179 -7.92 -1.90 -10.70
N GLY A 180 -7.99 -0.63 -11.07
CA GLY A 180 -7.18 -0.05 -12.14
C GLY A 180 -5.72 0.13 -11.76
N VAL A 181 -5.42 0.34 -10.47
CA VAL A 181 -4.04 0.37 -9.97
C VAL A 181 -3.46 -1.03 -9.84
N THR A 182 -4.22 -1.97 -9.29
CA THR A 182 -3.85 -3.39 -9.22
C THR A 182 -5.12 -4.23 -9.23
N ILE A 183 -5.30 -5.03 -10.27
CA ILE A 183 -6.59 -5.68 -10.55
C ILE A 183 -7.08 -6.57 -9.40
N THR A 184 -6.20 -7.27 -8.72
CA THR A 184 -6.54 -8.13 -7.57
C THR A 184 -7.07 -7.36 -6.38
N ASN A 185 -6.74 -6.07 -6.26
CA ASN A 185 -7.18 -5.21 -5.15
C ASN A 185 -8.67 -4.85 -5.21
N ILE A 186 -9.37 -5.18 -6.29
CA ILE A 186 -10.84 -5.07 -6.35
C ILE A 186 -11.52 -5.82 -5.20
N MET A 187 -10.87 -6.87 -4.68
CA MET A 187 -11.38 -7.65 -3.56
C MET A 187 -11.62 -6.79 -2.31
N HIS A 188 -10.83 -5.72 -2.08
CA HIS A 188 -11.09 -4.77 -1.00
C HIS A 188 -12.45 -4.09 -1.16
N SER A 189 -12.79 -3.65 -2.38
CA SER A 189 -14.08 -3.02 -2.67
C SER A 189 -15.24 -4.00 -2.60
N LEU A 190 -15.07 -5.23 -3.11
CA LEU A 190 -16.11 -6.26 -3.05
C LEU A 190 -16.41 -6.67 -1.61
N VAL A 191 -15.40 -6.85 -0.78
CA VAL A 191 -15.60 -7.17 0.65
C VAL A 191 -16.25 -5.99 1.38
N ALA A 192 -15.80 -4.75 1.15
CA ALA A 192 -16.40 -3.55 1.73
C ALA A 192 -17.88 -3.42 1.32
N GLU A 193 -18.21 -3.64 0.05
CA GLU A 193 -19.58 -3.59 -0.47
C GLU A 193 -20.44 -4.71 0.13
N LEU A 194 -19.94 -5.95 0.18
CA LEU A 194 -20.65 -7.07 0.80
C LEU A 194 -21.09 -6.75 2.22
N PHE A 195 -20.19 -6.24 3.04
CA PHE A 195 -20.50 -5.89 4.43
C PHE A 195 -21.40 -4.64 4.55
N SER A 196 -21.34 -3.72 3.58
CA SER A 196 -22.31 -2.62 3.48
C SER A 196 -23.71 -3.13 3.20
N GLN A 197 -23.86 -4.07 2.29
CA GLN A 197 -25.16 -4.65 1.89
C GLN A 197 -25.71 -5.61 2.96
N LEU A 198 -24.86 -6.39 3.64
CA LEU A 198 -25.28 -7.25 4.76
C LEU A 198 -25.92 -6.47 5.91
N ARG A 199 -25.60 -5.19 6.05
CA ARG A 199 -26.20 -4.31 7.07
C ARG A 199 -27.64 -3.92 6.74
N THR A 200 -27.98 -3.82 5.45
CA THR A 200 -29.27 -3.29 4.98
C THR A 200 -30.20 -4.35 4.43
N GLY A 201 -29.71 -5.55 4.16
CA GLY A 201 -30.48 -6.63 3.55
C GLY A 201 -30.08 -8.02 4.04
N GLY A 202 -30.81 -9.02 3.58
CA GLY A 202 -30.47 -10.43 3.86
C GLY A 202 -29.24 -10.89 3.07
N PRO A 203 -28.59 -12.00 3.49
CA PRO A 203 -27.32 -12.47 2.89
C PRO A 203 -27.40 -12.72 1.39
N LYS A 204 -28.50 -13.31 0.89
CA LYS A 204 -28.72 -13.56 -0.54
C LYS A 204 -28.72 -12.25 -1.36
N ASN A 205 -29.45 -11.24 -0.89
CA ASN A 205 -29.55 -9.95 -1.57
C ASN A 205 -28.20 -9.20 -1.51
N ALA A 206 -27.51 -9.27 -0.37
CA ALA A 206 -26.19 -8.69 -0.23
C ALA A 206 -25.19 -9.29 -1.23
N PHE A 207 -25.17 -10.61 -1.36
CA PHE A 207 -24.32 -11.32 -2.33
C PHE A 207 -24.62 -10.90 -3.78
N ILE A 208 -25.91 -10.93 -4.19
CA ILE A 208 -26.31 -10.55 -5.54
C ILE A 208 -25.91 -9.09 -5.84
N ARG A 209 -26.18 -8.15 -4.92
CA ARG A 209 -25.81 -6.73 -5.11
C ARG A 209 -24.31 -6.53 -5.20
N THR A 210 -23.53 -7.30 -4.43
CA THR A 210 -22.06 -7.25 -4.51
C THR A 210 -21.55 -7.76 -5.86
N ILE A 211 -22.12 -8.83 -6.41
CA ILE A 211 -21.80 -9.29 -7.76
C ILE A 211 -22.12 -8.22 -8.80
N LEU A 212 -23.34 -7.66 -8.74
CA LEU A 212 -23.72 -6.57 -9.66
C LEU A 212 -22.79 -5.37 -9.54
N PHE A 213 -22.44 -4.97 -8.33
CA PHE A 213 -21.45 -3.91 -8.08
C PHE A 213 -20.09 -4.24 -8.73
N GLY A 214 -19.60 -5.47 -8.60
CA GLY A 214 -18.38 -5.93 -9.24
C GLY A 214 -18.45 -5.86 -10.77
N ILE A 215 -19.58 -6.28 -11.35
CA ILE A 215 -19.82 -6.18 -12.80
C ILE A 215 -19.79 -4.71 -13.25
N PHE A 216 -20.50 -3.82 -12.54
CA PHE A 216 -20.53 -2.39 -12.87
C PHE A 216 -19.14 -1.75 -12.70
N ALA A 217 -18.38 -2.11 -11.68
CA ALA A 217 -17.00 -1.64 -11.50
C ALA A 217 -16.10 -2.11 -12.64
N GLY A 218 -16.23 -3.37 -13.06
CA GLY A 218 -15.49 -3.91 -14.20
C GLY A 218 -15.85 -3.22 -15.52
N LEU A 219 -17.15 -2.99 -15.78
CA LEU A 219 -17.60 -2.25 -16.96
C LEU A 219 -17.13 -0.79 -16.94
N ALA A 220 -17.18 -0.13 -15.78
CA ALA A 220 -16.69 1.24 -15.63
C ALA A 220 -15.17 1.31 -15.86
N LEU A 221 -14.39 0.37 -15.31
CA LEU A 221 -12.96 0.25 -15.58
C LEU A 221 -12.70 0.04 -17.08
N PHE A 222 -13.45 -0.87 -17.72
CA PHE A 222 -13.34 -1.10 -19.16
C PHE A 222 -13.58 0.18 -19.97
N VAL A 223 -14.63 0.95 -19.65
CA VAL A 223 -14.92 2.25 -20.31
C VAL A 223 -13.78 3.23 -20.12
N VAL A 224 -13.25 3.34 -18.90
CA VAL A 224 -12.11 4.22 -18.61
C VAL A 224 -10.89 3.82 -19.42
N LEU A 225 -10.59 2.53 -19.53
CA LEU A 225 -9.49 2.01 -20.34
C LEU A 225 -9.72 2.25 -21.84
N ALA A 226 -10.94 2.05 -22.33
CA ALA A 226 -11.29 2.30 -23.74
C ALA A 226 -11.08 3.77 -24.14
N VAL A 227 -11.28 4.70 -23.20
CA VAL A 227 -11.08 6.14 -23.42
C VAL A 227 -9.61 6.53 -23.27
N LEU A 228 -8.93 6.04 -22.23
CA LEU A 228 -7.57 6.47 -21.91
C LEU A 228 -6.50 5.66 -22.64
N GLN A 229 -6.76 4.40 -22.98
CA GLN A 229 -5.80 3.45 -23.55
C GLN A 229 -6.44 2.51 -24.58
N PRO A 230 -7.03 3.05 -25.66
CA PRO A 230 -7.80 2.22 -26.62
C PRO A 230 -6.96 1.15 -27.32
N LEU A 231 -5.69 1.44 -27.64
CA LEU A 231 -4.80 0.47 -28.31
C LEU A 231 -4.42 -0.69 -27.39
N ASP A 232 -4.24 -0.39 -26.10
CA ASP A 232 -3.88 -1.38 -25.10
C ASP A 232 -5.05 -2.35 -24.84
N LEU A 233 -6.24 -1.80 -24.72
CA LEU A 233 -7.47 -2.61 -24.58
C LEU A 233 -7.70 -3.53 -25.76
N TRP A 234 -7.47 -3.03 -26.99
CA TRP A 234 -7.58 -3.82 -28.20
C TRP A 234 -6.63 -5.03 -28.18
N ASN A 235 -5.38 -4.83 -27.79
CA ASN A 235 -4.39 -5.90 -27.69
C ASN A 235 -4.80 -6.99 -26.70
N VAL A 236 -5.38 -6.62 -25.53
CA VAL A 236 -5.89 -7.59 -24.54
C VAL A 236 -7.04 -8.43 -25.12
N ILE A 237 -7.93 -7.79 -25.90
CA ILE A 237 -9.08 -8.49 -26.51
C ILE A 237 -8.62 -9.45 -27.62
N VAL A 238 -7.63 -9.03 -28.42
CA VAL A 238 -7.18 -9.80 -29.61
C VAL A 238 -6.20 -10.92 -29.22
N ARG A 239 -5.48 -10.79 -28.08
CA ARG A 239 -4.48 -11.78 -27.62
C ARG A 239 -4.77 -12.40 -26.25
N PRO A 240 -6.00 -12.91 -26.02
CA PRO A 240 -6.38 -13.43 -24.71
C PRO A 240 -5.56 -14.65 -24.28
N VAL A 241 -5.04 -15.45 -25.24
CA VAL A 241 -4.25 -16.65 -24.97
C VAL A 241 -2.85 -16.30 -24.48
N GLU A 242 -2.22 -15.27 -25.04
CA GLU A 242 -0.90 -14.80 -24.59
C GLU A 242 -1.01 -14.22 -23.19
N THR A 243 -2.03 -13.40 -22.92
CA THR A 243 -2.32 -12.85 -21.60
C THR A 243 -2.58 -13.96 -20.56
N ALA A 244 -3.36 -14.98 -20.93
CA ALA A 244 -3.64 -16.13 -20.05
C ALA A 244 -2.36 -16.95 -19.76
N LYS A 245 -1.48 -17.13 -20.75
CA LYS A 245 -0.19 -17.79 -20.55
C LYS A 245 0.69 -17.00 -19.60
N GLU A 246 0.79 -15.71 -19.74
CA GLU A 246 1.57 -14.88 -18.80
C GLU A 246 1.03 -14.96 -17.37
N ILE A 247 -0.30 -14.92 -17.17
CA ILE A 247 -0.91 -15.12 -15.85
C ILE A 247 -0.57 -16.50 -15.30
N TYR A 248 -0.59 -17.54 -16.12
CA TYR A 248 -0.21 -18.90 -15.72
C TYR A 248 1.28 -18.99 -15.33
N TRP A 249 2.18 -18.36 -16.08
CA TRP A 249 3.60 -18.32 -15.78
C TRP A 249 3.93 -17.62 -14.47
N LEU A 250 3.10 -16.66 -14.05
CA LEU A 250 3.24 -15.96 -12.77
C LEU A 250 2.99 -16.86 -11.55
N ARG A 251 2.22 -17.95 -11.70
CA ARG A 251 1.87 -18.87 -10.60
C ARG A 251 2.95 -19.88 -10.24
N THR A 252 3.90 -20.16 -11.12
CA THR A 252 4.70 -21.40 -11.04
C THR A 252 6.21 -21.19 -10.98
N LYS A 253 6.71 -19.97 -10.82
CA LYS A 253 8.15 -19.71 -10.84
C LYS A 253 8.70 -19.29 -9.48
N GLY A 254 9.56 -20.14 -8.92
CA GLY A 254 10.43 -19.86 -7.77
C GLY A 254 10.14 -20.75 -6.56
N ASP A 255 11.05 -20.74 -5.61
CA ASP A 255 10.85 -21.31 -4.30
C ASP A 255 9.75 -20.55 -3.58
N VAL A 256 8.70 -21.24 -3.19
CA VAL A 256 7.56 -20.65 -2.49
C VAL A 256 7.94 -20.48 -1.03
N ALA A 257 7.95 -19.24 -0.55
CA ALA A 257 8.17 -18.94 0.85
C ALA A 257 7.13 -19.63 1.74
N GLY A 258 7.58 -20.17 2.85
CA GLY A 258 6.72 -20.90 3.79
C GLY A 258 5.76 -19.96 4.56
N PRO A 259 4.72 -20.51 5.22
CA PRO A 259 3.75 -19.71 5.98
C PRO A 259 4.38 -18.82 7.06
N SER A 260 5.47 -19.27 7.70
CA SER A 260 6.21 -18.50 8.70
C SER A 260 6.87 -17.25 8.12
N GLU A 261 7.48 -17.39 6.95
CA GLU A 261 8.13 -16.29 6.23
C GLU A 261 7.09 -15.28 5.72
N LEU A 262 5.96 -15.78 5.22
CA LEU A 262 4.83 -14.95 4.82
C LEU A 262 4.28 -14.13 5.99
N LEU A 263 4.08 -14.76 7.15
CA LEU A 263 3.64 -14.05 8.36
C LEU A 263 4.69 -13.04 8.83
N LEU A 264 5.97 -13.40 8.82
CA LEU A 264 7.05 -12.51 9.23
C LEU A 264 7.13 -11.29 8.30
N THR A 265 7.04 -11.48 7.00
CA THR A 265 7.07 -10.40 6.00
C THR A 265 5.90 -9.43 6.19
N PHE A 266 4.67 -9.94 6.29
CA PHE A 266 3.51 -9.07 6.33
C PHE A 266 3.24 -8.45 7.71
N PHE A 267 3.56 -9.15 8.80
CA PHE A 267 3.32 -8.65 10.16
C PHE A 267 4.56 -8.07 10.85
N GLY A 268 5.77 -8.35 10.33
CA GLY A 268 7.03 -7.86 10.86
C GLY A 268 7.69 -6.86 9.92
N TYR A 269 8.19 -7.32 8.77
CA TYR A 269 8.99 -6.50 7.85
C TYR A 269 8.22 -5.32 7.26
N SER A 270 6.91 -5.44 7.09
CA SER A 270 6.06 -4.34 6.65
C SER A 270 6.01 -3.15 7.63
N PHE A 271 6.39 -3.36 8.90
CA PHE A 271 6.43 -2.31 9.93
C PHE A 271 7.86 -1.91 10.30
N PHE A 272 8.75 -2.88 10.47
CA PHE A 272 10.15 -2.68 10.85
C PHE A 272 11.04 -3.42 9.85
N SER A 273 11.82 -2.69 9.08
CA SER A 273 12.70 -3.27 8.07
C SER A 273 13.86 -4.02 8.72
N PRO A 274 14.10 -5.29 8.38
CA PRO A 274 15.34 -5.97 8.74
C PRO A 274 16.50 -5.47 7.88
N GLU A 275 17.69 -6.07 8.05
CA GLU A 275 18.83 -5.80 7.18
C GLU A 275 18.59 -6.30 5.75
N PHE A 276 19.28 -5.68 4.80
CA PHE A 276 19.30 -6.16 3.41
C PHE A 276 20.23 -7.36 3.25
N ALA A 277 19.84 -8.25 2.35
CA ALA A 277 20.68 -9.32 1.86
C ALA A 277 20.67 -9.34 0.33
N ARG A 278 21.75 -9.82 -0.25
CA ARG A 278 21.81 -10.14 -1.67
C ARG A 278 21.24 -11.55 -1.86
N VAL A 279 20.20 -11.66 -2.66
CA VAL A 279 19.51 -12.90 -2.98
C VAL A 279 19.81 -13.27 -4.43
N GLU A 280 20.29 -14.47 -4.67
CA GLU A 280 20.49 -14.99 -6.02
C GLU A 280 19.13 -15.42 -6.59
N ILE A 281 18.78 -14.87 -7.76
CA ILE A 281 17.50 -15.16 -8.45
C ILE A 281 17.71 -15.90 -9.78
N GLY A 282 18.95 -16.18 -10.14
CA GLY A 282 19.37 -16.91 -11.32
C GLY A 282 20.88 -16.92 -11.47
N PRO A 283 21.46 -17.63 -12.47
CA PRO A 283 22.89 -17.64 -12.71
C PRO A 283 23.42 -16.21 -12.86
N ASP A 284 24.27 -15.78 -11.94
CA ASP A 284 24.89 -14.44 -11.91
C ASP A 284 23.92 -13.25 -11.80
N VAL A 285 22.63 -13.51 -11.49
CA VAL A 285 21.61 -12.48 -11.27
C VAL A 285 21.24 -12.39 -9.81
N PHE A 286 21.38 -11.21 -9.23
CA PHE A 286 21.14 -10.97 -7.82
C PHE A 286 20.14 -9.87 -7.63
N MET A 287 19.32 -10.00 -6.59
CA MET A 287 18.39 -9.00 -6.10
C MET A 287 18.72 -8.67 -4.65
N SER A 288 18.56 -7.42 -4.26
CA SER A 288 18.57 -7.06 -2.84
C SER A 288 17.18 -7.25 -2.26
N ASP A 289 17.09 -7.98 -1.16
CA ASP A 289 15.84 -8.18 -0.41
C ASP A 289 16.14 -8.11 1.10
N PHE A 290 15.11 -8.16 1.92
CA PHE A 290 15.29 -8.22 3.35
C PHE A 290 15.88 -9.57 3.79
N ARG A 291 16.90 -9.52 4.63
CA ARG A 291 17.50 -10.71 5.22
C ARG A 291 16.56 -11.30 6.25
N THR A 292 16.22 -12.58 6.08
CA THR A 292 15.30 -13.28 6.97
C THR A 292 15.83 -13.29 8.42
N PHE A 293 14.98 -12.87 9.36
CA PHE A 293 15.24 -12.80 10.81
C PHE A 293 16.46 -11.95 11.25
N SER A 294 16.94 -11.03 10.44
CA SER A 294 18.13 -10.22 10.73
C SER A 294 17.85 -8.98 11.61
N TYR A 295 17.01 -9.14 12.59
CA TYR A 295 16.79 -8.12 13.61
C TYR A 295 17.82 -8.22 14.74
N ASP A 296 18.37 -7.08 15.17
CA ASP A 296 19.09 -7.02 16.42
C ASP A 296 18.14 -7.21 17.64
N SER A 297 18.69 -7.22 18.85
CA SER A 297 17.90 -7.47 20.06
C SER A 297 16.87 -6.36 20.32
N ILE A 298 17.17 -5.11 19.98
CA ILE A 298 16.28 -3.96 20.17
C ILE A 298 15.18 -3.95 19.10
N GLU A 299 15.55 -4.14 17.86
CA GLU A 299 14.62 -4.25 16.73
C GLU A 299 13.63 -5.39 16.97
N ARG A 300 14.12 -6.56 17.38
CA ARG A 300 13.29 -7.73 17.72
C ARG A 300 12.31 -7.43 18.85
N LEU A 301 12.73 -6.67 19.86
CA LEU A 301 11.84 -6.24 20.94
C LEU A 301 10.68 -5.39 20.39
N PHE A 302 10.94 -4.43 19.49
CA PHE A 302 9.89 -3.59 18.92
C PHE A 302 8.94 -4.39 18.01
N VAL A 303 9.43 -5.36 17.24
CA VAL A 303 8.59 -6.27 16.46
C VAL A 303 7.66 -7.09 17.36
N ILE A 304 8.18 -7.64 18.47
CA ILE A 304 7.37 -8.39 19.44
C ILE A 304 6.33 -7.48 20.10
N VAL A 305 6.73 -6.27 20.55
CA VAL A 305 5.80 -5.29 21.15
C VAL A 305 4.69 -4.95 20.15
N TRP A 306 5.03 -4.73 18.89
CA TRP A 306 4.04 -4.50 17.84
C TRP A 306 3.09 -5.70 17.67
N TRP A 307 3.59 -6.91 17.61
CA TRP A 307 2.74 -8.10 17.45
C TRP A 307 1.76 -8.28 18.61
N VAL A 308 2.25 -8.11 19.84
CA VAL A 308 1.39 -8.18 21.05
C VAL A 308 0.34 -7.06 21.02
N PHE A 309 0.76 -5.85 20.68
CA PHE A 309 -0.12 -4.70 20.55
C PHE A 309 -1.19 -4.92 19.48
N ALA A 310 -0.80 -5.40 18.29
CA ALA A 310 -1.71 -5.65 17.17
C ALA A 310 -2.69 -6.78 17.48
N ALA A 311 -2.23 -7.88 18.11
CA ALA A 311 -3.11 -8.98 18.52
C ALA A 311 -4.13 -8.54 19.58
N ALA A 312 -3.69 -7.79 20.58
CA ALA A 312 -4.58 -7.21 21.60
C ALA A 312 -5.57 -6.22 20.97
N GLY A 313 -5.09 -5.36 20.06
CA GLY A 313 -5.91 -4.42 19.32
C GLY A 313 -6.99 -5.10 18.49
N ALA A 314 -6.63 -6.12 17.73
CA ALA A 314 -7.57 -6.92 16.94
C ALA A 314 -8.62 -7.60 17.83
N ALA A 315 -8.19 -8.28 18.91
CA ALA A 315 -9.10 -8.93 19.85
C ALA A 315 -10.11 -7.95 20.47
N MET A 316 -9.66 -6.75 20.85
CA MET A 316 -10.53 -5.70 21.38
C MET A 316 -11.44 -5.13 20.27
N GLY A 317 -10.94 -4.97 19.05
CA GLY A 317 -11.71 -4.50 17.91
C GLY A 317 -12.90 -5.41 17.58
N PHE A 318 -12.71 -6.73 17.64
CA PHE A 318 -13.80 -7.69 17.45
C PHE A 318 -14.84 -7.66 18.58
N ARG A 319 -14.44 -7.31 19.79
CA ARG A 319 -15.35 -7.17 20.94
C ARG A 319 -16.10 -5.84 20.98
N HIS A 320 -15.52 -4.77 20.39
CA HIS A 320 -16.12 -3.44 20.41
C HIS A 320 -17.24 -3.32 19.36
N PRO A 321 -18.52 -3.10 19.72
CA PRO A 321 -19.66 -3.23 18.80
C PRO A 321 -19.56 -2.36 17.54
N GLN A 322 -19.04 -1.14 17.68
CA GLN A 322 -18.90 -0.22 16.56
C GLN A 322 -17.73 -0.61 15.66
N PHE A 323 -16.57 -0.96 16.23
CA PHE A 323 -15.39 -1.30 15.44
C PHE A 323 -15.47 -2.71 14.84
N ARG A 324 -16.21 -3.65 15.46
CA ARG A 324 -16.45 -5.00 14.93
C ARG A 324 -16.98 -4.97 13.49
N ARG A 325 -17.81 -3.96 13.15
CA ARG A 325 -18.35 -3.79 11.80
C ARG A 325 -17.27 -3.50 10.75
N VAL A 326 -16.12 -3.00 11.19
CA VAL A 326 -14.95 -2.72 10.35
C VAL A 326 -13.94 -3.86 10.48
N ALA A 327 -13.74 -4.39 11.68
CA ALA A 327 -12.80 -5.47 11.94
C ALA A 327 -13.13 -6.76 11.15
N MET A 328 -14.42 -7.11 11.03
CA MET A 328 -14.83 -8.31 10.29
C MET A 328 -14.46 -8.27 8.80
N PRO A 329 -14.82 -7.23 8.03
CA PRO A 329 -14.44 -7.16 6.63
C PRO A 329 -12.92 -6.97 6.45
N LEU A 330 -12.22 -6.25 7.35
CA LEU A 330 -10.75 -6.17 7.32
C LEU A 330 -10.08 -7.53 7.55
N ALA A 331 -10.60 -8.33 8.48
CA ALA A 331 -10.10 -9.67 8.71
C ALA A 331 -10.37 -10.60 7.52
N LEU A 332 -11.55 -10.50 6.91
CA LEU A 332 -11.88 -11.31 5.74
C LEU A 332 -10.94 -11.00 4.58
N ILE A 333 -10.73 -9.72 4.26
CA ILE A 333 -9.81 -9.36 3.16
C ILE A 333 -8.36 -9.75 3.48
N LEU A 334 -7.93 -9.65 4.74
CA LEU A 334 -6.62 -10.11 5.18
C LEU A 334 -6.46 -11.63 4.96
N ILE A 335 -7.45 -12.43 5.36
CA ILE A 335 -7.45 -13.88 5.15
C ILE A 335 -7.40 -14.21 3.66
N ILE A 336 -8.23 -13.55 2.83
CA ILE A 336 -8.25 -13.76 1.37
C ILE A 336 -6.86 -13.48 0.78
N ASN A 337 -6.23 -12.35 1.14
CA ASN A 337 -4.91 -12.02 0.63
C ASN A 337 -3.82 -12.97 1.14
N LEU A 338 -3.85 -13.37 2.42
CA LEU A 338 -2.90 -14.35 2.96
C LEU A 338 -3.01 -15.70 2.23
N LEU A 339 -4.24 -16.20 2.02
CA LEU A 339 -4.48 -17.44 1.28
C LEU A 339 -4.03 -17.31 -0.18
N PHE A 340 -4.30 -16.16 -0.80
CA PHE A 340 -3.84 -15.88 -2.16
C PHE A 340 -2.31 -15.92 -2.27
N HIS A 341 -1.59 -15.33 -1.32
CA HIS A 341 -0.13 -15.28 -1.33
C HIS A 341 0.54 -16.55 -0.80
N LEU A 342 -0.20 -17.55 -0.32
CA LEU A 342 0.35 -18.90 -0.12
C LEU A 342 0.70 -19.58 -1.45
N ASP A 343 0.00 -19.26 -2.53
CA ASP A 343 0.18 -19.84 -3.87
C ASP A 343 0.77 -18.82 -4.88
N TYR A 344 0.39 -17.56 -4.77
CA TYR A 344 0.82 -16.51 -5.67
C TYR A 344 2.02 -15.75 -5.10
N GLN A 345 3.22 -16.17 -5.51
CA GLN A 345 4.48 -15.55 -5.15
C GLN A 345 5.34 -15.44 -6.41
N TYR A 346 5.69 -14.21 -6.79
CA TYR A 346 6.49 -13.97 -7.97
C TYR A 346 7.93 -13.74 -7.59
N ARG A 347 8.87 -14.49 -8.21
CA ARG A 347 10.33 -14.39 -8.05
C ARG A 347 10.88 -14.40 -6.60
N GLY A 348 10.06 -14.73 -5.61
CA GLY A 348 10.53 -14.92 -4.23
C GLY A 348 10.53 -13.67 -3.34
N SER A 349 10.24 -12.46 -3.81
CA SER A 349 10.06 -11.32 -2.92
C SER A 349 8.62 -11.21 -2.45
N LEU A 350 8.38 -11.60 -1.21
CA LEU A 350 7.08 -11.39 -0.55
C LEU A 350 6.84 -9.93 -0.18
N TYR A 351 7.90 -9.18 0.08
CA TYR A 351 7.79 -7.79 0.51
C TYR A 351 7.12 -6.90 -0.53
N LEU A 352 7.28 -7.22 -1.81
CA LEU A 352 6.56 -6.60 -2.92
C LEU A 352 5.05 -6.46 -2.65
N TYR A 353 4.44 -7.50 -2.05
CA TYR A 353 2.99 -7.56 -1.80
C TYR A 353 2.58 -6.95 -0.47
N ALA A 354 3.51 -6.51 0.38
CA ALA A 354 3.20 -5.95 1.70
C ALA A 354 2.23 -4.76 1.62
N ALA A 355 2.30 -3.96 0.55
CA ALA A 355 1.42 -2.82 0.32
C ALA A 355 -0.07 -3.17 0.29
N HIS A 356 -0.42 -4.39 -0.10
CA HIS A 356 -1.81 -4.86 -0.18
C HIS A 356 -2.39 -5.25 1.18
N LEU A 357 -1.53 -5.65 2.12
CA LEU A 357 -1.92 -6.17 3.44
C LEU A 357 -1.62 -5.20 4.58
N HIS A 358 -0.68 -4.27 4.40
CA HIS A 358 -0.20 -3.40 5.47
C HIS A 358 -1.33 -2.64 6.16
N PHE A 359 -2.20 -1.98 5.38
CA PHE A 359 -3.31 -1.22 5.95
C PHE A 359 -4.34 -2.10 6.70
N PRO A 360 -4.84 -3.22 6.17
CA PRO A 360 -5.70 -4.13 6.93
C PRO A 360 -5.08 -4.62 8.25
N ILE A 361 -3.81 -5.00 8.26
CA ILE A 361 -3.09 -5.44 9.47
C ILE A 361 -2.99 -4.29 10.47
N PHE A 362 -2.57 -3.11 10.01
CA PHE A 362 -2.49 -1.91 10.82
C PHE A 362 -3.85 -1.55 11.43
N ALA A 363 -4.89 -1.47 10.62
CA ALA A 363 -6.23 -1.06 11.07
C ALA A 363 -6.82 -2.04 12.10
N LEU A 364 -6.61 -3.35 11.91
CA LEU A 364 -6.98 -4.36 12.91
C LEU A 364 -6.19 -4.19 14.21
N GLY A 365 -4.88 -3.97 14.12
CA GLY A 365 -4.01 -3.70 15.26
C GLY A 365 -4.43 -2.48 16.07
N MET A 366 -5.01 -1.48 15.40
CA MET A 366 -5.55 -0.28 16.06
C MET A 366 -6.96 -0.46 16.64
N GLY A 367 -7.54 -1.64 16.59
CA GLY A 367 -8.93 -1.91 16.99
C GLY A 367 -9.29 -1.59 18.44
N ALA A 368 -8.31 -1.43 19.32
CA ALA A 368 -8.50 -0.97 20.70
C ALA A 368 -8.79 0.55 20.81
N ALA A 369 -8.38 1.36 19.81
CA ALA A 369 -8.41 2.81 19.90
C ALA A 369 -9.81 3.41 20.19
N PRO A 370 -10.93 2.92 19.60
CA PRO A 370 -12.25 3.44 19.91
C PRO A 370 -12.67 3.19 21.37
N TRP A 371 -12.28 2.05 21.96
CA TRP A 371 -12.50 1.77 23.36
C TRP A 371 -11.63 2.66 24.24
N VAL A 372 -10.33 2.78 23.92
CA VAL A 372 -9.38 3.65 24.63
C VAL A 372 -9.86 5.11 24.65
N ALA A 373 -10.45 5.60 23.56
CA ALA A 373 -10.95 6.98 23.49
C ALA A 373 -12.01 7.30 24.55
N SER A 374 -12.73 6.29 25.05
CA SER A 374 -13.74 6.40 26.12
C SER A 374 -13.19 6.23 27.54
N GLN A 375 -11.89 5.85 27.68
CA GLN A 375 -11.28 5.53 28.96
C GLN A 375 -10.73 6.76 29.71
N SER A 376 -10.25 6.54 30.93
CA SER A 376 -9.58 7.54 31.75
C SER A 376 -8.37 8.16 31.02
N LEU A 377 -7.98 9.35 31.42
CA LEU A 377 -6.83 10.05 30.84
C LEU A 377 -5.55 9.20 30.91
N ARG A 378 -5.33 8.48 32.01
CA ARG A 378 -4.14 7.61 32.19
C ARG A 378 -4.06 6.51 31.12
N ILE A 379 -5.16 5.83 30.83
CA ILE A 379 -5.22 4.79 29.79
C ILE A 379 -5.01 5.39 28.40
N ARG A 380 -5.64 6.55 28.11
CA ARG A 380 -5.45 7.25 26.84
C ARG A 380 -4.02 7.68 26.63
N VAL A 381 -3.40 8.27 27.65
CA VAL A 381 -1.98 8.69 27.60
C VAL A 381 -1.08 7.47 27.41
N GLY A 382 -1.27 6.41 28.20
CA GLY A 382 -0.47 5.17 28.08
C GLY A 382 -0.54 4.59 26.64
N TYR A 383 -1.75 4.50 26.07
CA TYR A 383 -1.93 4.02 24.69
C TYR A 383 -1.21 4.89 23.67
N VAL A 384 -1.35 6.23 23.76
CA VAL A 384 -0.68 7.17 22.86
C VAL A 384 0.84 7.07 23.03
N THR A 385 1.34 6.95 24.26
CA THR A 385 2.79 6.77 24.52
C THR A 385 3.33 5.52 23.83
N VAL A 386 2.65 4.37 23.94
CA VAL A 386 3.07 3.14 23.26
C VAL A 386 3.11 3.36 21.73
N LEU A 387 2.08 3.97 21.15
CA LEU A 387 2.05 4.25 19.70
C LEU A 387 3.17 5.20 19.26
N LEU A 388 3.43 6.26 20.03
CA LEU A 388 4.52 7.20 19.74
C LEU A 388 5.89 6.52 19.86
N THR A 389 6.08 5.65 20.87
CA THR A 389 7.30 4.85 21.02
C THR A 389 7.50 3.93 19.82
N LEU A 390 6.45 3.22 19.37
CA LEU A 390 6.50 2.40 18.16
C LEU A 390 6.79 3.26 16.90
N ALA A 391 6.17 4.44 16.80
CA ALA A 391 6.40 5.35 15.68
C ALA A 391 7.86 5.84 15.61
N VAL A 392 8.42 6.24 16.76
CA VAL A 392 9.82 6.69 16.83
C VAL A 392 10.79 5.54 16.54
N ALA A 393 10.53 4.35 17.09
CA ALA A 393 11.36 3.17 16.82
C ALA A 393 11.28 2.78 15.33
N ALA A 394 10.08 2.71 14.76
CA ALA A 394 9.90 2.42 13.33
C ALA A 394 10.59 3.48 12.46
N LEU A 395 10.45 4.76 12.79
CA LEU A 395 11.11 5.83 12.07
C LEU A 395 12.64 5.67 12.13
N ALA A 396 13.22 5.46 13.30
CA ALA A 396 14.67 5.32 13.47
C ALA A 396 15.22 4.12 12.69
N ILE A 397 14.60 2.93 12.86
CA ILE A 397 15.02 1.70 12.19
C ILE A 397 14.85 1.83 10.66
N ASN A 398 13.68 2.25 10.21
CA ASN A 398 13.37 2.27 8.77
C ASN A 398 14.13 3.38 8.03
N LEU A 399 14.41 4.54 8.67
CA LEU A 399 15.27 5.57 8.06
C LEU A 399 16.72 5.13 7.95
N GLN A 400 17.24 4.40 8.95
CA GLN A 400 18.56 3.80 8.85
C GLN A 400 18.60 2.84 7.65
N ARG A 401 17.62 1.93 7.52
CA ARG A 401 17.54 0.99 6.39
C ARG A 401 17.35 1.71 5.04
N ALA A 402 16.55 2.78 4.99
CA ALA A 402 16.43 3.59 3.76
C ALA A 402 17.75 4.29 3.40
N SER A 403 18.51 4.73 4.40
CA SER A 403 19.86 5.29 4.18
C SER A 403 20.83 4.24 3.66
N ASP A 404 20.85 3.05 4.27
CA ASP A 404 21.65 1.90 3.82
C ASP A 404 21.30 1.50 2.38
N PHE A 405 19.99 1.52 2.05
CA PHE A 405 19.48 1.24 0.71
C PHE A 405 19.99 2.26 -0.32
N VAL A 406 19.92 3.55 -0.02
CA VAL A 406 20.46 4.60 -0.90
C VAL A 406 21.96 4.41 -1.12
N VAL A 407 22.73 4.24 -0.04
CA VAL A 407 24.19 4.05 -0.12
C VAL A 407 24.55 2.80 -0.92
N MET A 408 23.78 1.72 -0.79
CA MET A 408 24.01 0.47 -1.54
C MET A 408 24.02 0.74 -3.06
N PHE A 409 23.12 1.58 -3.56
CA PHE A 409 23.00 1.85 -5.00
C PHE A 409 23.81 3.07 -5.48
N ASP A 410 24.40 3.85 -4.57
CA ASP A 410 25.37 4.89 -4.91
C ASP A 410 26.78 4.31 -5.13
N THR A 411 27.13 3.25 -4.39
CA THR A 411 28.52 2.76 -4.26
C THR A 411 28.83 1.46 -5.00
N VAL A 412 27.81 0.69 -5.39
CA VAL A 412 28.04 -0.61 -6.06
C VAL A 412 28.30 -0.39 -7.55
N PRO A 413 29.50 -0.74 -8.08
CA PRO A 413 29.72 -0.78 -9.52
C PRO A 413 28.88 -1.94 -10.07
N PHE A 414 27.80 -1.62 -10.79
CA PHE A 414 27.07 -2.63 -11.55
C PHE A 414 27.90 -3.03 -12.76
N PRO A 415 28.05 -4.32 -13.05
CA PRO A 415 28.69 -4.77 -14.27
C PRO A 415 27.96 -4.20 -15.47
N ALA A 416 28.70 -3.68 -16.45
CA ALA A 416 28.14 -3.15 -17.69
C ALA A 416 27.22 -4.16 -18.40
N ASP A 417 27.42 -5.45 -18.14
CA ASP A 417 26.65 -6.56 -18.69
C ASP A 417 25.27 -6.75 -18.04
N ALA A 418 25.03 -6.20 -16.84
CA ALA A 418 23.70 -6.24 -16.20
C ALA A 418 22.61 -5.52 -17.03
N ALA A 419 23.00 -4.55 -17.84
CA ALA A 419 22.10 -3.87 -18.79
C ALA A 419 21.66 -4.78 -19.96
N ALA A 420 22.42 -5.83 -20.29
CA ALA A 420 22.11 -6.75 -21.38
C ALA A 420 21.12 -7.86 -20.98
N ILE A 421 21.01 -8.15 -19.69
CA ILE A 421 20.15 -9.23 -19.14
C ILE A 421 18.68 -8.76 -19.04
N ASN A 422 18.43 -7.47 -19.07
CA ASN A 422 17.12 -6.84 -18.86
C ASN A 422 16.43 -6.30 -20.12
N ARG A 423 16.87 -6.71 -21.32
CA ARG A 423 16.22 -6.36 -22.61
C ARG A 423 15.33 -7.50 -23.12
#